data_5b79f836f798f7dc2a9a1f5acd78adf3
#
_entry.id   5b79f836f798f7dc2a9a1f5acd78adf3
#
_cell.length_a   1.000
_cell.length_b   1.000
_cell.length_c   1.000
_cell.angle_alpha   90.00
_cell.angle_beta   90.00
_cell.angle_gamma   90.00
#
_symmetry.space_group_name_H-M   'P 1'
#
loop_
_entity.id
_entity.type
_entity.pdbx_description
1 polymer ?
#
loop_
_entity_poly.entity_id
_entity_poly.type
_entity_poly.pdbx_seq_one_letter_code
_entity_poly.pdbx_strand_id
1 'polypeptide(L)'
;MARVRTASTAIAPLALAVLLLSACASAVAPPPPPKPAAPPPAPNAPQVPSQNPVLPPPVTPPGAVLTFGDLPGWAREDHLAALKAFQSGCGVSKDPAISRVCALARAVKDPDAAAAQAFFEANFRPEAVGDQGLLTAYFAPEYPARMSRNAEFASPVRAAPEDLAVVDLGAFDPSLAGRKIMGRVAGRAFVPYPDRAEIEAVPTDKPLAWMRPEDLFFLQIQGSGVLALPDGRRVKAVFAGTNGRPFVGIAAPMRDKGLLPDNNTSGDAIRTWLAAHRGPEADAIMRLNPRYVFFKMAEDDGQEPVGSAGVSLPPGRAIAVDPGRHAYGALYWLDASAPALAGAFPVYRRLVVALDTGGAIKGDVRADLYLGRGPQAGAEAGRVRHALRLYRLVPTP
;
A
#
# COMPACT_ATOMS: atom_id res chain seq x y z
N MET A 1 41.94 -18.77 65.79
CA MET A 1 43.17 -19.49 65.43
C MET A 1 43.25 -19.41 63.90
N ALA A 2 44.17 -18.88 63.37
CA ALA A 2 45.52 -18.52 63.24
C ALA A 2 45.67 -17.76 61.89
N ARG A 3 46.28 -16.62 61.94
CA ARG A 3 46.77 -15.80 60.85
C ARG A 3 47.90 -16.51 60.11
N VAL A 4 48.06 -16.34 58.78
CA VAL A 4 49.40 -16.22 58.17
C VAL A 4 49.35 -15.14 57.11
N ARG A 5 50.22 -14.14 57.32
CA ARG A 5 50.67 -13.11 56.34
C ARG A 5 51.92 -13.61 55.63
N THR A 6 52.12 -13.27 54.37
CA THR A 6 53.44 -13.06 53.76
C THR A 6 53.23 -12.12 52.58
N ALA A 7 53.66 -10.93 52.57
CA ALA A 7 54.92 -10.23 52.37
C ALA A 7 55.44 -10.33 50.92
N SER A 8 55.23 -9.28 50.22
CA SER A 8 56.00 -8.30 49.44
C SER A 8 57.40 -8.70 48.96
N THR A 9 57.69 -8.54 47.70
CA THR A 9 58.99 -8.03 47.20
C THR A 9 58.86 -7.37 45.82
N ALA A 10 59.17 -6.08 45.80
CA ALA A 10 59.38 -5.28 44.63
C ALA A 10 60.79 -5.45 44.10
N ILE A 11 61.00 -5.59 42.80
CA ILE A 11 62.33 -5.45 42.17
C ILE A 11 62.13 -4.52 40.97
N ALA A 12 62.78 -3.37 41.04
CA ALA A 12 63.01 -2.47 39.90
C ALA A 12 64.25 -2.87 39.14
N PRO A 13 64.31 -2.70 37.81
CA PRO A 13 65.57 -2.61 37.12
C PRO A 13 65.78 -1.24 36.44
N LEU A 14 66.92 -0.83 36.68
CA LEU A 14 67.94 0.07 36.13
C LEU A 14 67.74 0.48 34.69
N ALA A 15 67.74 1.80 34.46
CA ALA A 15 67.83 2.46 33.16
C ALA A 15 69.26 2.35 32.62
N LEU A 16 69.40 1.92 31.37
CA LEU A 16 70.63 2.04 30.60
C LEU A 16 70.35 2.95 29.37
N ALA A 17 70.86 4.18 29.43
CA ALA A 17 70.84 5.11 28.33
C ALA A 17 71.95 4.77 27.33
N VAL A 18 71.61 4.46 26.09
CA VAL A 18 72.54 4.42 24.98
C VAL A 18 72.20 5.54 24.04
N LEU A 19 73.02 6.56 24.02
CA LEU A 19 73.08 7.60 22.97
C LEU A 19 73.64 6.99 21.69
N LEU A 20 72.85 6.92 20.66
CA LEU A 20 73.29 6.74 19.27
C LEU A 20 72.91 7.95 18.45
N LEU A 21 73.89 8.73 18.08
CA LEU A 21 73.77 9.73 17.02
C LEU A 21 73.47 9.01 15.69
N SER A 22 72.37 9.35 15.09
CA SER A 22 72.07 8.96 13.68
C SER A 22 71.87 10.19 12.83
N ALA A 23 72.65 10.26 11.79
CA ALA A 23 72.69 11.29 10.77
C ALA A 23 71.37 11.39 10.04
N CYS A 24 70.89 12.64 9.80
CA CYS A 24 69.78 12.94 8.93
C CYS A 24 70.16 12.60 7.46
N ALA A 25 69.58 11.52 6.96
CA ALA A 25 69.50 11.30 5.52
C ALA A 25 68.05 11.58 5.13
N SER A 26 67.80 12.73 4.49
CA SER A 26 66.48 13.10 3.92
C SER A 26 66.23 12.17 2.72
N ALA A 27 65.46 11.12 2.94
CA ALA A 27 64.95 10.31 1.84
C ALA A 27 63.76 11.07 1.21
N VAL A 28 63.96 11.57 0.00
CA VAL A 28 62.92 12.10 -0.88
C VAL A 28 62.01 10.94 -1.23
N ALA A 29 60.73 11.02 -0.79
CA ALA A 29 59.71 10.04 -1.17
C ALA A 29 59.45 10.09 -2.68
N PRO A 30 59.33 8.94 -3.36
CA PRO A 30 58.97 8.93 -4.79
C PRO A 30 57.56 9.55 -4.99
N PRO A 31 57.35 10.24 -6.12
CA PRO A 31 56.07 10.84 -6.43
C PRO A 31 54.98 9.74 -6.49
N PRO A 32 53.77 10.04 -6.04
CA PRO A 32 52.67 9.08 -6.13
C PRO A 32 52.37 8.71 -7.59
N PRO A 33 51.93 7.47 -7.86
CA PRO A 33 51.61 7.06 -9.22
C PRO A 33 50.49 7.94 -9.79
N PRO A 34 50.49 8.22 -11.09
CA PRO A 34 49.47 9.04 -11.73
C PRO A 34 48.12 8.40 -11.50
N LYS A 35 47.14 9.23 -11.06
CA LYS A 35 45.76 8.85 -10.88
C LYS A 35 45.22 8.29 -12.20
N PRO A 36 44.58 7.10 -12.23
CA PRO A 36 44.01 6.59 -13.48
C PRO A 36 43.07 7.66 -14.07
N ALA A 37 43.24 7.89 -15.37
CA ALA A 37 42.35 8.79 -16.11
C ALA A 37 40.93 8.29 -15.96
N ALA A 38 39.98 9.20 -15.60
CA ALA A 38 38.59 8.88 -15.55
C ALA A 38 38.16 8.30 -16.92
N PRO A 39 37.35 7.22 -16.93
CA PRO A 39 36.81 6.71 -18.17
C PRO A 39 36.04 7.82 -18.89
N PRO A 40 36.03 7.87 -20.21
CA PRO A 40 35.24 8.84 -20.95
C PRO A 40 33.78 8.69 -20.55
N PRO A 41 32.99 9.80 -20.45
CA PRO A 41 31.57 9.73 -20.13
C PRO A 41 30.90 8.78 -21.13
N ALA A 42 30.15 7.82 -20.60
CA ALA A 42 29.35 6.95 -21.43
C ALA A 42 28.40 7.82 -22.28
N PRO A 43 28.16 7.47 -23.54
CA PRO A 43 27.23 8.20 -24.37
C PRO A 43 25.88 8.26 -23.62
N ASN A 44 25.33 9.48 -23.53
CA ASN A 44 24.06 9.75 -22.86
C ASN A 44 23.03 8.71 -23.30
N ALA A 45 22.69 7.78 -22.41
CA ALA A 45 21.48 7.00 -22.57
C ALA A 45 20.31 7.99 -22.67
N PRO A 46 19.36 7.77 -23.60
CA PRO A 46 18.22 8.66 -23.72
C PRO A 46 17.59 8.81 -22.35
N GLN A 47 17.62 10.00 -21.79
CA GLN A 47 16.87 10.34 -20.60
C GLN A 47 15.40 10.19 -20.97
N VAL A 48 14.79 9.10 -20.53
CA VAL A 48 13.34 8.99 -20.54
C VAL A 48 12.85 10.04 -19.54
N PRO A 49 12.16 11.10 -19.99
CA PRO A 49 11.66 12.11 -19.07
C PRO A 49 10.76 11.41 -18.05
N SER A 50 10.96 11.69 -16.77
CA SER A 50 10.02 11.38 -15.70
C SER A 50 8.78 12.25 -15.88
N GLN A 51 8.03 12.02 -16.97
CA GLN A 51 6.77 12.69 -17.21
C GLN A 51 5.70 11.89 -16.49
N ASN A 52 5.07 12.50 -15.48
CA ASN A 52 3.73 12.09 -15.09
C ASN A 52 2.89 12.00 -16.38
N PRO A 53 2.14 10.91 -16.60
CA PRO A 53 1.30 10.80 -17.77
C PRO A 53 0.35 12.01 -17.80
N VAL A 54 0.53 12.87 -18.80
CA VAL A 54 -0.30 14.06 -18.99
C VAL A 54 -1.50 13.64 -19.80
N LEU A 55 -2.68 13.65 -19.19
CA LEU A 55 -3.93 13.63 -19.94
C LEU A 55 -4.02 14.91 -20.78
N PRO A 56 -4.62 14.85 -22.00
CA PRO A 56 -4.92 16.07 -22.73
C PRO A 56 -5.75 17.02 -21.86
N PRO A 57 -5.70 18.36 -22.15
CA PRO A 57 -6.35 19.37 -21.32
C PRO A 57 -7.83 19.05 -21.05
N PRO A 58 -8.37 19.52 -19.92
CA PRO A 58 -9.74 19.23 -19.52
C PRO A 58 -10.74 19.61 -20.59
N VAL A 59 -11.58 18.65 -20.98
CA VAL A 59 -12.64 18.87 -21.95
C VAL A 59 -13.97 19.18 -21.26
N THR A 60 -14.08 18.82 -19.96
CA THR A 60 -15.35 18.87 -19.24
C THR A 60 -15.15 19.40 -17.81
N PRO A 61 -15.79 20.51 -17.44
CA PRO A 61 -15.70 21.03 -16.08
C PRO A 61 -16.36 20.05 -15.07
N PRO A 62 -15.87 20.03 -13.81
CA PRO A 62 -16.52 19.27 -12.75
C PRO A 62 -18.00 19.64 -12.59
N GLY A 63 -18.86 18.64 -12.38
CA GLY A 63 -20.31 18.82 -12.26
C GLY A 63 -21.06 18.92 -13.59
N ALA A 64 -20.38 18.93 -14.74
CA ALA A 64 -21.05 18.90 -16.02
C ALA A 64 -21.83 17.59 -16.19
N VAL A 65 -23.08 17.71 -16.60
CA VAL A 65 -23.96 16.58 -16.95
C VAL A 65 -23.66 16.16 -18.38
N LEU A 66 -23.43 14.87 -18.55
CA LEU A 66 -23.02 14.25 -19.80
C LEU A 66 -24.05 13.22 -20.26
N THR A 67 -23.94 12.80 -21.50
CA THR A 67 -24.58 11.57 -22.01
C THR A 67 -23.60 10.39 -21.92
N PHE A 68 -24.10 9.18 -22.03
CA PHE A 68 -23.24 8.00 -22.11
C PHE A 68 -22.37 7.97 -23.38
N GLY A 69 -22.80 8.64 -24.45
CA GLY A 69 -22.01 8.82 -25.67
C GLY A 69 -20.74 9.65 -25.45
N ASP A 70 -20.72 10.49 -24.44
CA ASP A 70 -19.56 11.33 -24.08
C ASP A 70 -18.51 10.56 -23.26
N LEU A 71 -18.85 9.37 -22.76
CA LEU A 71 -17.92 8.53 -22.00
C LEU A 71 -16.98 7.75 -22.93
N PRO A 72 -15.66 8.00 -22.91
CA PRO A 72 -14.73 7.33 -23.83
C PRO A 72 -14.75 5.81 -23.65
N GLY A 73 -15.19 5.10 -24.68
CA GLY A 73 -15.21 3.64 -24.71
C GLY A 73 -16.42 2.97 -24.05
N TRP A 74 -17.45 3.71 -23.67
CA TRP A 74 -18.68 3.18 -23.07
C TRP A 74 -19.29 2.02 -23.88
N ALA A 75 -19.43 2.15 -25.17
CA ALA A 75 -19.99 1.10 -26.04
C ALA A 75 -19.18 -0.21 -26.09
N ARG A 76 -17.96 -0.23 -25.54
CA ARG A 76 -17.10 -1.42 -25.47
C ARG A 76 -16.96 -1.98 -24.06
N GLU A 77 -17.75 -1.45 -23.14
CA GLU A 77 -17.77 -1.91 -21.73
C GLU A 77 -18.39 -3.30 -21.65
N ASP A 78 -17.89 -4.12 -20.74
CA ASP A 78 -18.56 -5.33 -20.27
C ASP A 78 -19.64 -4.95 -19.25
N HIS A 79 -20.77 -4.45 -19.77
CA HIS A 79 -21.90 -3.99 -18.95
C HIS A 79 -22.49 -5.11 -18.10
N LEU A 80 -22.41 -6.36 -18.56
CA LEU A 80 -22.91 -7.50 -17.79
C LEU A 80 -22.06 -7.73 -16.54
N ALA A 81 -20.74 -7.72 -16.65
CA ALA A 81 -19.85 -7.81 -15.51
C ALA A 81 -20.01 -6.60 -14.58
N ALA A 82 -20.21 -5.41 -15.13
CA ALA A 82 -20.47 -4.20 -14.34
C ALA A 82 -21.80 -4.29 -13.57
N LEU A 83 -22.86 -4.81 -14.17
CA LEU A 83 -24.16 -4.99 -13.51
C LEU A 83 -24.06 -6.01 -12.37
N LYS A 84 -23.38 -7.12 -12.57
CA LYS A 84 -23.10 -8.12 -11.51
C LYS A 84 -22.31 -7.51 -10.37
N ALA A 85 -21.32 -6.68 -10.66
CA ALA A 85 -20.55 -5.98 -9.63
C ALA A 85 -21.42 -4.98 -8.85
N PHE A 86 -22.28 -4.24 -9.53
CA PHE A 86 -23.23 -3.35 -8.87
C PHE A 86 -24.23 -4.13 -7.99
N GLN A 87 -24.78 -5.24 -8.49
CA GLN A 87 -25.67 -6.11 -7.73
C GLN A 87 -24.99 -6.65 -6.47
N SER A 88 -23.71 -7.03 -6.54
CA SER A 88 -22.94 -7.53 -5.38
C SER A 88 -22.67 -6.43 -4.35
N GLY A 89 -22.50 -5.19 -4.79
CA GLY A 89 -22.34 -4.00 -3.94
C GLY A 89 -23.66 -3.41 -3.40
N CYS A 90 -24.79 -3.99 -3.78
CA CYS A 90 -26.11 -3.50 -3.36
C CYS A 90 -26.31 -3.59 -1.85
N GLY A 91 -26.83 -2.51 -1.27
CA GLY A 91 -27.13 -2.43 0.17
C GLY A 91 -26.05 -1.75 1.00
N VAL A 92 -24.89 -1.40 0.42
CA VAL A 92 -23.84 -0.64 1.14
C VAL A 92 -24.07 0.87 1.12
N SER A 93 -24.77 1.37 0.10
CA SER A 93 -25.06 2.80 -0.04
C SER A 93 -26.15 3.24 0.95
N LYS A 94 -25.94 4.40 1.58
CA LYS A 94 -26.95 5.09 2.39
C LYS A 94 -27.81 6.05 1.57
N ASP A 95 -27.48 6.25 0.29
CA ASP A 95 -28.24 7.09 -0.63
C ASP A 95 -29.54 6.38 -1.05
N PRO A 96 -30.73 6.93 -0.76
CA PRO A 96 -32.00 6.32 -1.14
C PRO A 96 -32.15 6.14 -2.67
N ALA A 97 -31.59 7.04 -3.48
CA ALA A 97 -31.64 6.95 -4.93
C ALA A 97 -30.82 5.76 -5.44
N ILE A 98 -29.62 5.56 -4.93
CA ILE A 98 -28.81 4.37 -5.22
C ILE A 98 -29.52 3.11 -4.73
N SER A 99 -30.11 3.14 -3.54
CA SER A 99 -30.84 2.00 -2.97
C SER A 99 -32.03 1.59 -3.83
N ARG A 100 -32.78 2.56 -4.38
CA ARG A 100 -33.86 2.32 -5.34
C ARG A 100 -33.37 1.62 -6.60
N VAL A 101 -32.34 2.16 -7.24
CA VAL A 101 -31.78 1.57 -8.47
C VAL A 101 -31.17 0.20 -8.20
N CYS A 102 -30.59 0.01 -7.01
CA CYS A 102 -30.08 -1.28 -6.55
C CYS A 102 -31.20 -2.34 -6.47
N ALA A 103 -32.39 -1.97 -5.98
CA ALA A 103 -33.54 -2.87 -5.97
C ALA A 103 -33.98 -3.25 -7.41
N LEU A 104 -33.98 -2.30 -8.33
CA LEU A 104 -34.24 -2.56 -9.75
C LEU A 104 -33.18 -3.49 -10.34
N ALA A 105 -31.89 -3.26 -10.06
CA ALA A 105 -30.79 -4.12 -10.53
C ALA A 105 -30.96 -5.57 -10.07
N ARG A 106 -31.35 -5.80 -8.82
CA ARG A 106 -31.60 -7.15 -8.28
C ARG A 106 -32.81 -7.85 -8.90
N ALA A 107 -33.76 -7.09 -9.45
CA ALA A 107 -34.93 -7.64 -10.13
C ALA A 107 -34.63 -8.07 -11.58
N VAL A 108 -33.50 -7.63 -12.16
CA VAL A 108 -33.09 -8.06 -13.51
C VAL A 108 -32.62 -9.51 -13.44
N LYS A 109 -33.36 -10.40 -14.10
CA LYS A 109 -33.05 -11.84 -14.18
C LYS A 109 -32.38 -12.13 -15.50
N ASP A 110 -31.30 -12.92 -15.47
CA ASP A 110 -30.57 -13.41 -16.63
C ASP A 110 -30.30 -12.35 -17.73
N PRO A 111 -29.71 -11.17 -17.37
CA PRO A 111 -29.46 -10.13 -18.33
C PRO A 111 -28.39 -10.57 -19.32
N ASP A 112 -28.55 -10.20 -20.58
CA ASP A 112 -27.47 -10.15 -21.57
C ASP A 112 -26.73 -8.80 -21.51
N ALA A 113 -25.71 -8.63 -22.34
CA ALA A 113 -24.90 -7.42 -22.37
C ALA A 113 -25.72 -6.18 -22.77
N ALA A 114 -26.67 -6.34 -23.71
CA ALA A 114 -27.52 -5.24 -24.17
C ALA A 114 -28.52 -4.80 -23.10
N ALA A 115 -29.15 -5.74 -22.42
CA ALA A 115 -30.04 -5.46 -21.29
C ALA A 115 -29.30 -4.78 -20.12
N ALA A 116 -28.05 -5.22 -19.84
CA ALA A 116 -27.22 -4.59 -18.82
C ALA A 116 -26.82 -3.15 -19.21
N GLN A 117 -26.46 -2.89 -20.46
CA GLN A 117 -26.20 -1.54 -20.96
C GLN A 117 -27.44 -0.66 -20.83
N ALA A 118 -28.59 -1.12 -21.34
CA ALA A 118 -29.87 -0.40 -21.28
C ALA A 118 -30.27 -0.10 -19.81
N PHE A 119 -29.98 -1.03 -18.88
CA PHE A 119 -30.24 -0.81 -17.46
C PHE A 119 -29.48 0.42 -16.94
N PHE A 120 -28.17 0.54 -17.21
CA PHE A 120 -27.40 1.70 -16.76
C PHE A 120 -27.87 2.98 -17.42
N GLU A 121 -28.09 2.96 -18.74
CA GLU A 121 -28.53 4.13 -19.50
C GLU A 121 -29.90 4.65 -19.10
N ALA A 122 -30.82 3.76 -18.67
CA ALA A 122 -32.15 4.13 -18.23
C ALA A 122 -32.19 4.67 -16.79
N ASN A 123 -31.29 4.22 -15.92
CA ASN A 123 -31.36 4.51 -14.49
C ASN A 123 -30.31 5.49 -13.97
N PHE A 124 -29.34 5.86 -14.80
CA PHE A 124 -28.28 6.78 -14.40
C PHE A 124 -28.00 7.83 -15.48
N ARG A 125 -27.31 8.88 -15.08
CA ARG A 125 -26.69 9.86 -15.97
C ARG A 125 -25.23 10.09 -15.54
N PRO A 126 -24.28 10.23 -16.46
CA PRO A 126 -22.91 10.54 -16.12
C PRO A 126 -22.75 12.01 -15.71
N GLU A 127 -21.86 12.24 -14.76
CA GLU A 127 -21.48 13.56 -14.29
C GLU A 127 -19.96 13.60 -14.08
N ALA A 128 -19.28 14.61 -14.63
CA ALA A 128 -17.84 14.72 -14.46
C ALA A 128 -17.47 15.03 -13.02
N VAL A 129 -16.57 14.24 -12.44
CA VAL A 129 -15.94 14.53 -11.15
C VAL A 129 -14.68 15.36 -11.36
N GLY A 130 -13.87 15.00 -12.35
CA GLY A 130 -12.67 15.72 -12.73
C GLY A 130 -11.75 14.89 -13.62
N ASP A 131 -10.67 15.52 -14.09
CA ASP A 131 -9.79 14.98 -15.14
C ASP A 131 -8.29 15.03 -14.81
N GLN A 132 -7.92 15.50 -13.61
CA GLN A 132 -6.53 15.59 -13.17
C GLN A 132 -6.32 14.70 -11.93
N GLY A 133 -6.48 13.42 -12.10
CA GLY A 133 -6.41 12.45 -11.04
C GLY A 133 -5.40 11.33 -11.25
N LEU A 134 -5.42 10.40 -10.33
CA LEU A 134 -4.53 9.26 -10.31
C LEU A 134 -5.31 7.97 -10.07
N LEU A 135 -5.14 7.02 -11.01
CA LEU A 135 -5.49 5.62 -10.81
C LEU A 135 -4.24 4.84 -10.41
N THR A 136 -4.34 4.10 -9.32
CA THR A 136 -3.44 3.01 -8.97
C THR A 136 -4.25 1.72 -8.85
N ALA A 137 -3.59 0.61 -8.55
CA ALA A 137 -4.29 -0.64 -8.29
C ALA A 137 -3.68 -1.38 -7.12
N TYR A 138 -4.48 -2.27 -6.53
CA TYR A 138 -4.08 -3.14 -5.44
C TYR A 138 -4.66 -4.55 -5.66
N PHE A 139 -4.19 -5.48 -4.86
CA PHE A 139 -4.57 -6.89 -4.95
C PHE A 139 -4.52 -7.54 -3.57
N ALA A 140 -5.08 -8.73 -3.45
CA ALA A 140 -4.92 -9.57 -2.26
C ALA A 140 -3.70 -10.49 -2.46
N PRO A 141 -2.57 -10.21 -1.80
CA PRO A 141 -1.37 -11.00 -1.95
C PRO A 141 -1.49 -12.36 -1.27
N GLU A 142 -0.65 -13.28 -1.73
CA GLU A 142 -0.41 -14.55 -1.07
C GLU A 142 1.05 -14.62 -0.65
N TYR A 143 1.30 -14.87 0.62
CA TYR A 143 2.64 -14.93 1.18
C TYR A 143 2.88 -16.22 1.95
N PRO A 144 4.08 -16.80 1.85
CA PRO A 144 4.49 -17.87 2.76
C PRO A 144 4.48 -17.38 4.21
N ALA A 145 4.00 -18.25 5.10
CA ALA A 145 4.03 -17.99 6.55
C ALA A 145 4.36 -19.26 7.32
N ARG A 146 4.66 -19.11 8.62
CA ARG A 146 4.98 -20.20 9.54
C ARG A 146 4.22 -20.01 10.85
N MET A 147 3.92 -21.12 11.52
CA MET A 147 3.34 -21.07 12.87
C MET A 147 4.40 -20.89 13.96
N SER A 148 5.68 -21.11 13.64
CA SER A 148 6.82 -20.92 14.54
C SER A 148 7.84 -19.97 13.93
N ARG A 149 8.53 -19.22 14.80
CA ARG A 149 9.61 -18.32 14.43
C ARG A 149 10.84 -19.09 13.97
N ASN A 150 11.52 -18.57 12.94
CA ASN A 150 12.87 -18.97 12.56
C ASN A 150 13.65 -17.75 12.03
N ALA A 151 14.87 -17.96 11.54
CA ALA A 151 15.71 -16.86 11.05
C ALA A 151 15.11 -16.11 9.85
N GLU A 152 14.40 -16.80 8.98
CA GLU A 152 13.78 -16.22 7.78
C GLU A 152 12.40 -15.62 8.08
N PHE A 153 11.59 -16.32 8.87
CA PHE A 153 10.25 -15.91 9.28
C PHE A 153 10.31 -15.34 10.70
N ALA A 154 10.84 -14.12 10.81
CA ALA A 154 11.17 -13.49 12.07
C ALA A 154 10.15 -12.46 12.56
N SER A 155 9.26 -11.98 11.69
CA SER A 155 8.28 -10.93 11.98
C SER A 155 6.93 -11.52 12.35
N PRO A 156 6.38 -11.19 13.54
CA PRO A 156 5.10 -11.71 13.99
C PRO A 156 3.93 -10.98 13.33
N VAL A 157 2.97 -11.74 12.81
CA VAL A 157 1.64 -11.22 12.47
C VAL A 157 0.89 -11.02 13.78
N ARG A 158 0.48 -9.78 14.07
CA ARG A 158 -0.13 -9.42 15.36
C ARG A 158 -1.65 -9.24 15.24
N ALA A 159 -2.37 -9.72 16.23
CA ALA A 159 -3.78 -9.36 16.44
C ALA A 159 -3.90 -7.89 16.87
N ALA A 160 -5.11 -7.32 16.67
CA ALA A 160 -5.41 -6.01 17.24
C ALA A 160 -5.31 -6.09 18.78
N PRO A 161 -4.54 -5.21 19.41
CA PRO A 161 -4.41 -5.18 20.85
C PRO A 161 -5.74 -4.82 21.55
N GLU A 162 -5.96 -5.36 22.74
CA GLU A 162 -7.20 -5.12 23.49
C GLU A 162 -7.35 -3.66 23.94
N ASP A 163 -6.22 -2.95 24.13
CA ASP A 163 -6.19 -1.55 24.51
C ASP A 163 -6.29 -0.58 23.31
N LEU A 164 -6.34 -1.11 22.08
CA LEU A 164 -6.55 -0.29 20.90
C LEU A 164 -8.00 0.18 20.83
N ALA A 165 -8.21 1.46 21.05
CA ALA A 165 -9.52 2.09 20.99
C ALA A 165 -9.70 2.92 19.72
N VAL A 166 -10.91 2.90 19.17
CA VAL A 166 -11.33 3.72 18.03
C VAL A 166 -12.38 4.70 18.49
N VAL A 167 -12.14 5.98 18.31
CA VAL A 167 -13.08 7.06 18.63
C VAL A 167 -13.65 7.61 17.34
N ASP A 168 -14.98 7.56 17.20
CA ASP A 168 -15.73 8.22 16.14
C ASP A 168 -15.97 9.68 16.55
N LEU A 169 -15.29 10.61 15.89
CA LEU A 169 -15.39 12.03 16.23
C LEU A 169 -16.77 12.62 15.91
N GLY A 170 -17.48 12.03 14.94
CA GLY A 170 -18.84 12.43 14.60
C GLY A 170 -19.86 12.20 15.72
N ALA A 171 -19.57 11.30 16.66
CA ALA A 171 -20.39 11.09 17.86
C ALA A 171 -20.27 12.24 18.87
N PHE A 172 -19.21 13.03 18.81
CA PHE A 172 -18.96 14.17 19.69
C PHE A 172 -19.29 15.51 18.99
N ASP A 173 -19.01 15.60 17.70
CA ASP A 173 -19.26 16.78 16.87
C ASP A 173 -19.74 16.35 15.48
N PRO A 174 -21.00 16.62 15.11
CA PRO A 174 -21.54 16.28 13.80
C PRO A 174 -20.74 16.81 12.60
N SER A 175 -20.00 17.90 12.77
CA SER A 175 -19.13 18.46 11.71
C SER A 175 -17.93 17.55 11.40
N LEU A 176 -17.60 16.63 12.30
CA LEU A 176 -16.53 15.65 12.19
C LEU A 176 -17.05 14.26 11.75
N ALA A 177 -18.29 14.16 11.27
CA ALA A 177 -18.90 12.91 10.84
C ALA A 177 -17.99 12.14 9.86
N GLY A 178 -17.84 10.83 10.10
CA GLY A 178 -16.98 9.95 9.31
C GLY A 178 -15.49 10.01 9.66
N ARG A 179 -15.07 10.92 10.55
CA ARG A 179 -13.69 10.99 11.03
C ARG A 179 -13.50 10.11 12.27
N LYS A 180 -12.53 9.21 12.19
CA LYS A 180 -12.15 8.31 13.29
C LYS A 180 -10.69 8.51 13.65
N ILE A 181 -10.39 8.46 14.94
CA ILE A 181 -9.02 8.41 15.45
C ILE A 181 -8.80 7.10 16.22
N MET A 182 -7.57 6.61 16.17
CA MET A 182 -7.14 5.40 16.86
C MET A 182 -6.09 5.77 17.90
N GLY A 183 -6.22 5.17 19.06
CA GLY A 183 -5.33 5.43 20.18
C GLY A 183 -5.57 4.45 21.32
N ARG A 184 -5.14 4.81 22.51
CA ARG A 184 -5.42 4.06 23.73
C ARG A 184 -5.69 5.01 24.89
N VAL A 185 -6.35 4.50 25.90
CA VAL A 185 -6.52 5.23 27.15
C VAL A 185 -5.26 5.06 28.01
N ALA A 186 -4.64 6.16 28.39
CA ALA A 186 -3.51 6.22 29.31
C ALA A 186 -3.88 7.11 30.51
N GLY A 187 -4.15 6.49 31.64
CA GLY A 187 -4.70 7.20 32.80
C GLY A 187 -6.06 7.85 32.48
N ARG A 188 -6.10 9.19 32.44
CA ARG A 188 -7.32 9.97 32.15
C ARG A 188 -7.34 10.54 30.72
N ALA A 189 -6.34 10.24 29.92
CA ALA A 189 -6.19 10.80 28.57
C ALA A 189 -6.33 9.72 27.49
N PHE A 190 -6.94 10.09 26.37
CA PHE A 190 -6.85 9.33 25.13
C PHE A 190 -5.59 9.80 24.39
N VAL A 191 -4.65 8.88 24.16
CA VAL A 191 -3.36 9.18 23.53
C VAL A 191 -3.20 8.41 22.23
N PRO A 192 -2.40 8.92 21.28
CA PRO A 192 -2.09 8.19 20.05
C PRO A 192 -1.50 6.81 20.37
N TYR A 193 -1.85 5.81 19.57
CA TYR A 193 -1.24 4.49 19.68
C TYR A 193 0.25 4.55 19.28
N PRO A 194 1.12 3.70 19.85
CA PRO A 194 2.52 3.62 19.48
C PRO A 194 2.74 3.50 17.97
N ASP A 195 3.86 4.00 17.46
CA ASP A 195 4.24 3.86 16.08
C ASP A 195 4.80 2.46 15.76
N ARG A 196 5.14 2.22 14.48
CA ARG A 196 5.70 0.95 14.03
C ARG A 196 6.94 0.54 14.83
N ALA A 197 7.89 1.45 15.02
CA ALA A 197 9.15 1.13 15.69
C ALA A 197 8.93 0.74 17.14
N GLU A 198 8.05 1.44 17.83
CA GLU A 198 7.65 1.15 19.21
C GLU A 198 6.90 -0.19 19.32
N ILE A 199 5.98 -0.48 18.40
CA ILE A 199 5.23 -1.76 18.36
C ILE A 199 6.19 -2.93 18.10
N GLU A 200 7.12 -2.79 17.15
CA GLU A 200 8.06 -3.84 16.79
C GLU A 200 9.10 -4.09 17.88
N ALA A 201 9.42 -3.08 18.69
CA ALA A 201 10.34 -3.22 19.83
C ALA A 201 9.77 -4.09 20.96
N VAL A 202 8.45 -4.24 21.04
CA VAL A 202 7.80 -5.05 22.08
C VAL A 202 7.61 -6.48 21.57
N PRO A 203 8.19 -7.50 22.21
CA PRO A 203 7.92 -8.90 21.90
C PRO A 203 6.42 -9.23 22.01
N THR A 204 5.96 -10.20 21.23
CA THR A 204 4.61 -10.76 21.40
C THR A 204 4.71 -12.26 21.67
N ASP A 205 3.96 -12.71 22.66
CA ASP A 205 3.82 -14.12 23.07
C ASP A 205 2.70 -14.85 22.31
N LYS A 206 1.82 -14.08 21.66
CA LYS A 206 0.64 -14.59 20.93
C LYS A 206 0.63 -14.14 19.46
N PRO A 207 1.66 -14.47 18.65
CA PRO A 207 1.63 -14.18 17.23
C PRO A 207 0.59 -15.06 16.53
N LEU A 208 -0.13 -14.48 15.57
CA LEU A 208 -1.07 -15.24 14.73
C LEU A 208 -0.33 -16.15 13.75
N ALA A 209 0.81 -15.70 13.26
CA ALA A 209 1.75 -16.41 12.41
C ALA A 209 3.09 -15.65 12.38
N TRP A 210 4.08 -16.19 11.70
CA TRP A 210 5.37 -15.57 11.44
C TRP A 210 5.59 -15.41 9.94
N MET A 211 6.07 -14.26 9.53
CA MET A 211 6.35 -13.93 8.13
C MET A 211 7.77 -13.40 7.98
N ARG A 212 8.23 -13.36 6.74
CA ARG A 212 9.42 -12.56 6.38
C ARG A 212 9.10 -11.09 6.63
N PRO A 213 10.04 -10.27 7.13
CA PRO A 213 9.79 -8.87 7.45
C PRO A 213 9.21 -8.06 6.30
N GLU A 214 9.79 -8.20 5.11
CA GLU A 214 9.33 -7.51 3.89
C GLU A 214 7.93 -7.95 3.46
N ASP A 215 7.60 -9.24 3.59
CA ASP A 215 6.29 -9.77 3.23
C ASP A 215 5.20 -9.23 4.18
N LEU A 216 5.48 -9.20 5.48
CA LEU A 216 4.58 -8.60 6.46
C LEU A 216 4.40 -7.10 6.21
N PHE A 217 5.47 -6.39 5.88
CA PHE A 217 5.40 -4.97 5.56
C PHE A 217 4.47 -4.70 4.38
N PHE A 218 4.61 -5.47 3.30
CA PHE A 218 3.72 -5.35 2.13
C PHE A 218 2.29 -5.80 2.43
N LEU A 219 2.10 -6.88 3.20
CA LEU A 219 0.76 -7.29 3.65
C LEU A 219 0.05 -6.16 4.43
N GLN A 220 0.78 -5.44 5.27
CA GLN A 220 0.25 -4.30 6.02
C GLN A 220 -0.10 -3.10 5.13
N ILE A 221 0.58 -2.93 3.99
CA ILE A 221 0.22 -1.91 2.99
C ILE A 221 -1.08 -2.31 2.26
N GLN A 222 -1.20 -3.59 1.87
CA GLN A 222 -2.38 -4.11 1.18
C GLN A 222 -3.61 -4.23 2.11
N GLY A 223 -3.38 -4.39 3.41
CA GLY A 223 -4.43 -4.46 4.44
C GLY A 223 -5.03 -5.85 4.65
N SER A 224 -4.94 -6.75 3.70
CA SER A 224 -5.32 -8.16 3.83
C SER A 224 -4.60 -9.03 2.80
N GLY A 225 -4.59 -10.35 3.01
CA GLY A 225 -3.96 -11.31 2.10
C GLY A 225 -4.15 -12.74 2.57
N VAL A 226 -3.56 -13.67 1.83
CA VAL A 226 -3.57 -15.09 2.16
C VAL A 226 -2.18 -15.50 2.66
N LEU A 227 -2.13 -16.26 3.74
CA LEU A 227 -0.94 -16.88 4.27
C LEU A 227 -0.92 -18.35 3.88
N ALA A 228 0.09 -18.77 3.10
CA ALA A 228 0.32 -20.15 2.72
C ALA A 228 1.25 -20.82 3.75
N LEU A 229 0.73 -21.84 4.44
CA LEU A 229 1.46 -22.60 5.46
C LEU A 229 2.16 -23.82 4.84
N PRO A 230 3.24 -24.34 5.46
CA PRO A 230 4.00 -25.48 4.93
C PRO A 230 3.20 -26.77 4.78
N ASP A 231 2.16 -26.92 5.58
CA ASP A 231 1.25 -28.07 5.59
C ASP A 231 0.17 -28.00 4.49
N GLY A 232 0.27 -27.01 3.60
CA GLY A 232 -0.68 -26.78 2.52
C GLY A 232 -1.93 -25.99 2.93
N ARG A 233 -2.13 -25.71 4.21
CA ARG A 233 -3.23 -24.85 4.65
C ARG A 233 -3.03 -23.42 4.17
N ARG A 234 -4.14 -22.79 3.82
CA ARG A 234 -4.24 -21.37 3.45
C ARG A 234 -5.17 -20.70 4.44
N VAL A 235 -4.73 -19.58 4.98
CA VAL A 235 -5.52 -18.78 5.93
C VAL A 235 -5.53 -17.33 5.50
N LYS A 236 -6.65 -16.66 5.63
CA LYS A 236 -6.78 -15.23 5.38
C LYS A 236 -6.24 -14.44 6.58
N ALA A 237 -5.29 -13.55 6.33
CA ALA A 237 -4.99 -12.44 7.23
C ALA A 237 -5.91 -11.28 6.88
N VAL A 238 -6.91 -11.05 7.69
CA VAL A 238 -7.94 -10.03 7.47
C VAL A 238 -7.64 -8.83 8.33
N PHE A 239 -7.77 -7.63 7.79
CA PHE A 239 -7.60 -6.37 8.52
C PHE A 239 -8.45 -6.37 9.82
N ALA A 240 -7.82 -6.07 10.94
CA ALA A 240 -8.47 -5.99 12.24
C ALA A 240 -8.34 -4.60 12.88
N GLY A 241 -7.43 -3.78 12.40
CA GLY A 241 -7.20 -2.44 12.92
C GLY A 241 -5.85 -1.88 12.53
N THR A 242 -5.63 -0.64 12.90
CA THR A 242 -4.36 0.06 12.67
C THR A 242 -4.04 0.94 13.87
N ASN A 243 -2.76 1.27 14.06
CA ASN A 243 -2.33 2.20 15.10
C ASN A 243 -2.74 3.67 14.85
N GLY A 244 -3.47 3.97 13.77
CA GLY A 244 -3.96 5.31 13.46
C GLY A 244 -2.91 6.28 12.93
N ARG A 245 -1.64 5.87 12.85
CA ARG A 245 -0.59 6.72 12.27
C ARG A 245 -0.77 6.85 10.76
N PRO A 246 -0.39 7.99 10.16
CA PRO A 246 -0.47 8.19 8.73
C PRO A 246 0.42 7.20 7.98
N PHE A 247 0.01 6.84 6.77
CA PHE A 247 0.87 6.09 5.86
C PHE A 247 1.96 6.99 5.28
N VAL A 248 3.20 6.53 5.37
CA VAL A 248 4.36 7.16 4.73
C VAL A 248 5.00 6.16 3.78
N GLY A 249 5.02 6.49 2.49
CA GLY A 249 5.64 5.64 1.47
C GLY A 249 7.16 5.65 1.58
N ILE A 250 7.79 4.47 1.47
CA ILE A 250 9.25 4.32 1.55
C ILE A 250 9.95 4.43 0.20
N ALA A 251 9.21 4.41 -0.91
CA ALA A 251 9.77 4.43 -2.26
C ALA A 251 10.63 5.68 -2.55
N ALA A 252 10.12 6.87 -2.22
CA ALA A 252 10.87 8.12 -2.43
C ALA A 252 12.13 8.19 -1.54
N PRO A 253 12.06 7.94 -0.22
CA PRO A 253 13.26 7.86 0.62
C PRO A 253 14.31 6.85 0.13
N MET A 254 13.89 5.68 -0.37
CA MET A 254 14.83 4.68 -0.91
C MET A 254 15.49 5.16 -2.20
N ARG A 255 14.73 5.74 -3.12
CA ARG A 255 15.27 6.36 -4.34
C ARG A 255 16.27 7.47 -4.01
N ASP A 256 15.89 8.38 -3.11
CA ASP A 256 16.71 9.55 -2.77
C ASP A 256 18.02 9.15 -2.06
N LYS A 257 18.04 7.98 -1.43
CA LYS A 257 19.25 7.35 -0.87
C LYS A 257 20.03 6.49 -1.86
N GLY A 258 19.57 6.36 -3.12
CA GLY A 258 20.22 5.51 -4.13
C GLY A 258 20.17 4.01 -3.85
N LEU A 259 19.18 3.56 -3.06
CA LEU A 259 19.05 2.14 -2.69
C LEU A 259 18.34 1.30 -3.76
N LEU A 260 17.70 1.93 -4.72
CA LEU A 260 16.95 1.26 -5.79
C LEU A 260 17.67 1.41 -7.13
N PRO A 261 17.82 0.32 -7.93
CA PRO A 261 18.49 0.39 -9.21
C PRO A 261 17.68 1.26 -10.19
N ASP A 262 18.38 2.08 -10.97
CA ASP A 262 17.83 2.88 -12.07
C ASP A 262 16.54 3.66 -11.73
N ASN A 263 16.44 4.16 -10.50
CA ASN A 263 15.22 4.81 -9.96
C ASN A 263 13.97 3.95 -10.02
N ASN A 264 14.11 2.63 -10.07
CA ASN A 264 12.99 1.70 -10.08
C ASN A 264 12.30 1.66 -8.70
N THR A 265 11.23 2.40 -8.55
CA THR A 265 10.41 2.49 -7.32
C THR A 265 9.25 1.48 -7.29
N SER A 266 9.28 0.42 -8.10
CA SER A 266 8.26 -0.63 -8.07
C SER A 266 8.25 -1.38 -6.74
N GLY A 267 7.09 -1.93 -6.39
CA GLY A 267 6.95 -2.78 -5.21
C GLY A 267 7.92 -3.96 -5.20
N ASP A 268 8.17 -4.56 -6.38
CA ASP A 268 9.09 -5.69 -6.53
C ASP A 268 10.55 -5.27 -6.27
N ALA A 269 11.00 -4.12 -6.78
CA ALA A 269 12.35 -3.62 -6.53
C ALA A 269 12.57 -3.32 -5.04
N ILE A 270 11.59 -2.67 -4.39
CA ILE A 270 11.63 -2.37 -2.97
C ILE A 270 11.67 -3.66 -2.15
N ARG A 271 10.79 -4.63 -2.45
CA ARG A 271 10.74 -5.91 -1.76
C ARG A 271 12.04 -6.71 -1.92
N THR A 272 12.60 -6.74 -3.14
CA THR A 272 13.87 -7.40 -3.41
C THR A 272 15.01 -6.79 -2.60
N TRP A 273 15.08 -5.46 -2.54
CA TRP A 273 16.08 -4.78 -1.73
C TRP A 273 15.93 -5.10 -0.24
N LEU A 274 14.73 -4.99 0.30
CA LEU A 274 14.44 -5.32 1.72
C LEU A 274 14.82 -6.76 2.06
N ALA A 275 14.50 -7.71 1.16
CA ALA A 275 14.85 -9.12 1.33
C ALA A 275 16.37 -9.38 1.33
N ALA A 276 17.12 -8.63 0.53
CA ALA A 276 18.58 -8.73 0.46
C ALA A 276 19.29 -8.07 1.67
N HIS A 277 18.63 -7.13 2.37
CA HIS A 277 19.21 -6.34 3.46
C HIS A 277 18.50 -6.55 4.80
N ARG A 278 17.90 -7.76 5.01
CA ARG A 278 17.19 -8.09 6.27
C ARG A 278 18.03 -7.80 7.50
N GLY A 279 17.39 -7.27 8.52
CA GLY A 279 18.01 -6.83 9.76
C GLY A 279 17.94 -5.31 9.93
N PRO A 280 18.86 -4.70 10.68
CA PRO A 280 18.75 -3.29 11.08
C PRO A 280 18.59 -2.30 9.92
N GLU A 281 19.18 -2.60 8.75
CA GLU A 281 19.13 -1.72 7.60
C GLU A 281 17.74 -1.71 6.96
N ALA A 282 17.18 -2.88 6.65
CA ALA A 282 15.81 -2.98 6.12
C ALA A 282 14.78 -2.51 7.14
N ASP A 283 14.97 -2.83 8.43
CA ASP A 283 14.09 -2.39 9.52
C ASP A 283 14.03 -0.87 9.59
N ALA A 284 15.17 -0.18 9.49
CA ALA A 284 15.22 1.28 9.51
C ALA A 284 14.44 1.90 8.34
N ILE A 285 14.49 1.28 7.15
CA ILE A 285 13.72 1.71 5.99
C ILE A 285 12.22 1.47 6.21
N MET A 286 11.80 0.28 6.66
CA MET A 286 10.39 -0.03 6.90
C MET A 286 9.78 0.85 7.98
N ARG A 287 10.56 1.23 9.02
CA ARG A 287 10.15 2.10 10.12
C ARG A 287 9.99 3.57 9.72
N LEU A 288 10.41 4.00 8.53
CA LEU A 288 10.02 5.30 7.99
C LEU A 288 8.50 5.41 7.81
N ASN A 289 7.81 4.29 7.64
CA ASN A 289 6.35 4.23 7.68
C ASN A 289 5.88 3.97 9.13
N PRO A 290 5.39 4.97 9.85
CA PRO A 290 4.97 4.82 11.25
C PRO A 290 3.67 4.01 11.41
N ARG A 291 2.93 3.80 10.30
CA ARG A 291 1.68 3.04 10.31
C ARG A 291 1.94 1.57 10.53
N TYR A 292 1.17 0.96 11.44
CA TYR A 292 1.14 -0.48 11.68
C TYR A 292 -0.28 -1.00 11.52
N VAL A 293 -0.44 -2.17 10.87
CA VAL A 293 -1.73 -2.83 10.66
C VAL A 293 -1.75 -4.14 11.44
N PHE A 294 -2.86 -4.37 12.13
CA PHE A 294 -3.16 -5.58 12.88
C PHE A 294 -4.15 -6.45 12.10
N PHE A 295 -4.08 -7.75 12.35
CA PHE A 295 -4.86 -8.73 11.60
C PHE A 295 -5.68 -9.62 12.51
N LYS A 296 -6.68 -10.27 11.93
CA LYS A 296 -7.31 -11.47 12.45
C LYS A 296 -7.21 -12.58 11.42
N MET A 297 -7.15 -13.82 11.89
CA MET A 297 -7.13 -14.97 10.99
C MET A 297 -8.55 -15.44 10.69
N ALA A 298 -8.76 -15.84 9.46
CA ALA A 298 -9.98 -16.48 9.00
C ALA A 298 -9.60 -17.62 8.06
N GLU A 299 -10.47 -18.61 7.91
CA GLU A 299 -10.32 -19.67 6.92
C GLU A 299 -10.30 -19.07 5.50
N ASP A 300 -9.44 -19.60 4.62
CA ASP A 300 -9.47 -19.22 3.21
C ASP A 300 -10.56 -20.04 2.50
N ASP A 301 -11.72 -19.41 2.37
CA ASP A 301 -12.89 -19.95 1.64
C ASP A 301 -12.77 -19.80 0.11
N GLY A 302 -11.62 -19.36 -0.40
CA GLY A 302 -11.40 -19.08 -1.82
C GLY A 302 -12.07 -17.81 -2.34
N GLN A 303 -12.90 -17.15 -1.52
CA GLN A 303 -13.59 -15.93 -1.93
C GLN A 303 -12.68 -14.70 -1.90
N GLU A 304 -13.05 -13.69 -2.64
CA GLU A 304 -12.38 -12.40 -2.65
C GLU A 304 -12.46 -11.73 -1.26
N PRO A 305 -11.51 -10.86 -0.92
CA PRO A 305 -11.53 -10.17 0.37
C PRO A 305 -12.75 -9.24 0.48
N VAL A 306 -13.14 -8.99 1.72
CA VAL A 306 -14.20 -8.03 2.05
C VAL A 306 -13.58 -6.64 2.16
N GLY A 307 -14.09 -5.68 1.39
CA GLY A 307 -13.70 -4.28 1.46
C GLY A 307 -14.27 -3.55 2.66
N SER A 308 -13.88 -2.29 2.84
CA SER A 308 -14.33 -1.44 3.95
C SER A 308 -15.84 -1.18 3.95
N ALA A 309 -16.50 -1.36 2.80
CA ALA A 309 -17.97 -1.31 2.69
C ALA A 309 -18.68 -2.56 3.26
N GLY A 310 -17.93 -3.58 3.70
CA GLY A 310 -18.47 -4.80 4.30
C GLY A 310 -18.94 -5.85 3.29
N VAL A 311 -18.57 -5.73 2.02
CA VAL A 311 -18.92 -6.69 0.96
C VAL A 311 -17.68 -7.16 0.22
N SER A 312 -17.77 -8.32 -0.43
CA SER A 312 -16.69 -8.88 -1.25
C SER A 312 -16.35 -7.95 -2.42
N LEU A 313 -15.07 -7.85 -2.74
CA LEU A 313 -14.55 -6.97 -3.77
C LEU A 313 -14.52 -7.69 -5.12
N PRO A 314 -15.38 -7.35 -6.09
CA PRO A 314 -15.31 -7.93 -7.43
C PRO A 314 -14.04 -7.47 -8.16
N PRO A 315 -13.17 -8.40 -8.62
CA PRO A 315 -11.93 -8.07 -9.31
C PRO A 315 -12.14 -7.20 -10.55
N GLY A 316 -11.34 -6.16 -10.70
CA GLY A 316 -11.43 -5.21 -11.81
C GLY A 316 -12.68 -4.31 -11.80
N ARG A 317 -13.54 -4.42 -10.77
CA ARG A 317 -14.81 -3.69 -10.67
C ARG A 317 -15.00 -2.95 -9.33
N ALA A 318 -14.20 -3.25 -8.32
CA ALA A 318 -14.21 -2.52 -7.05
C ALA A 318 -13.08 -1.49 -7.02
N ILE A 319 -13.36 -0.33 -6.46
CA ILE A 319 -12.35 0.70 -6.19
C ILE A 319 -12.34 1.11 -4.73
N ALA A 320 -11.13 1.37 -4.22
CA ALA A 320 -10.94 2.16 -3.02
C ALA A 320 -10.95 3.65 -3.35
N VAL A 321 -11.64 4.42 -2.53
CA VAL A 321 -11.84 5.88 -2.71
C VAL A 321 -11.58 6.61 -1.39
N ASP A 322 -11.56 7.95 -1.44
CA ASP A 322 -11.62 8.78 -0.24
C ASP A 322 -13.06 8.84 0.30
N PRO A 323 -13.38 8.22 1.44
CA PRO A 323 -14.75 8.19 1.97
C PRO A 323 -15.26 9.56 2.46
N GLY A 324 -14.38 10.55 2.59
CA GLY A 324 -14.77 11.94 2.85
C GLY A 324 -15.28 12.68 1.60
N ARG A 325 -15.10 12.09 0.41
CA ARG A 325 -15.48 12.65 -0.89
C ARG A 325 -16.46 11.78 -1.65
N HIS A 326 -16.42 10.47 -1.44
CA HIS A 326 -17.17 9.48 -2.20
C HIS A 326 -17.88 8.52 -1.27
N ALA A 327 -19.19 8.31 -1.51
CA ALA A 327 -19.97 7.36 -0.76
C ALA A 327 -19.70 5.91 -1.24
N TYR A 328 -19.73 4.96 -0.32
CA TYR A 328 -19.76 3.54 -0.68
C TYR A 328 -21.03 3.20 -1.47
N GLY A 329 -20.86 2.29 -2.43
CA GLY A 329 -21.93 1.87 -3.34
C GLY A 329 -22.16 2.82 -4.52
N ALA A 330 -21.47 3.97 -4.57
CA ALA A 330 -21.53 4.86 -5.72
C ALA A 330 -20.80 4.23 -6.92
N LEU A 331 -21.33 4.51 -8.12
CA LEU A 331 -20.83 4.02 -9.40
C LEU A 331 -19.98 5.08 -10.08
N TYR A 332 -18.87 4.65 -10.68
CA TYR A 332 -17.95 5.52 -11.41
C TYR A 332 -17.54 4.90 -12.72
N TRP A 333 -17.42 5.73 -13.75
CA TRP A 333 -16.70 5.41 -14.97
C TRP A 333 -15.26 5.88 -14.83
N LEU A 334 -14.31 4.95 -14.99
CA LEU A 334 -12.89 5.25 -15.08
C LEU A 334 -12.53 5.49 -16.55
N ASP A 335 -11.83 6.57 -16.86
CA ASP A 335 -11.06 6.76 -18.07
C ASP A 335 -9.62 7.09 -17.67
N ALA A 336 -8.79 6.09 -17.63
CA ALA A 336 -7.42 6.22 -17.16
C ALA A 336 -6.45 5.73 -18.23
N SER A 337 -5.38 6.49 -18.45
CA SER A 337 -4.36 6.16 -19.45
C SER A 337 -2.96 6.48 -18.95
N ALA A 338 -1.98 5.71 -19.42
CA ALA A 338 -0.56 5.99 -19.25
C ALA A 338 0.17 5.67 -20.55
N PRO A 339 1.26 6.38 -20.86
CA PRO A 339 2.22 5.88 -21.85
C PRO A 339 2.71 4.51 -21.36
N ALA A 340 2.94 3.61 -22.31
CA ALA A 340 3.22 2.20 -22.03
C ALA A 340 4.32 2.01 -20.97
N LEU A 341 3.92 1.83 -19.71
CA LEU A 341 4.76 1.18 -18.72
C LEU A 341 4.74 -0.31 -19.05
N ALA A 342 5.89 -0.89 -19.32
CA ALA A 342 5.99 -2.29 -19.69
C ALA A 342 5.21 -3.18 -18.72
N GLY A 343 4.14 -3.83 -19.21
CA GLY A 343 3.33 -4.81 -18.49
C GLY A 343 2.12 -4.27 -17.70
N ALA A 344 1.77 -2.98 -17.80
CA ALA A 344 0.43 -2.50 -17.47
C ALA A 344 -0.41 -2.37 -18.74
N PHE A 345 -1.73 -2.49 -18.64
CA PHE A 345 -2.59 -2.09 -19.74
C PHE A 345 -2.45 -0.57 -19.95
N PRO A 346 -2.32 -0.10 -21.20
CA PRO A 346 -2.14 1.33 -21.45
C PRO A 346 -3.38 2.16 -21.09
N VAL A 347 -4.55 1.53 -21.04
CA VAL A 347 -5.84 2.19 -20.80
C VAL A 347 -6.72 1.32 -19.91
N TYR A 348 -7.30 1.95 -18.89
CA TYR A 348 -8.37 1.37 -18.05
C TYR A 348 -9.64 2.20 -18.27
N ARG A 349 -10.60 1.64 -18.98
CA ARG A 349 -11.94 2.20 -19.19
C ARG A 349 -12.96 1.18 -18.76
N ARG A 350 -13.61 1.45 -17.64
CA ARG A 350 -14.59 0.51 -17.07
C ARG A 350 -15.48 1.15 -16.02
N LEU A 351 -16.66 0.57 -15.86
CA LEU A 351 -17.57 0.90 -14.79
C LEU A 351 -17.18 0.15 -13.53
N VAL A 352 -17.08 0.88 -12.42
CA VAL A 352 -16.63 0.37 -11.12
C VAL A 352 -17.52 0.87 -9.98
N VAL A 353 -17.47 0.17 -8.86
CA VAL A 353 -18.23 0.49 -7.65
C VAL A 353 -17.26 0.86 -6.52
N ALA A 354 -17.54 1.92 -5.79
CA ALA A 354 -16.78 2.30 -4.61
C ALA A 354 -17.13 1.37 -3.42
N LEU A 355 -16.27 0.42 -3.12
CA LEU A 355 -16.50 -0.61 -2.09
C LEU A 355 -15.39 -0.67 -1.04
N ASP A 356 -14.34 0.14 -1.21
CA ASP A 356 -13.21 0.11 -0.30
C ASP A 356 -12.62 1.49 -0.06
N THR A 357 -11.65 1.58 0.85
CA THR A 357 -10.86 2.77 1.13
C THR A 357 -9.43 2.41 1.50
N GLY A 358 -8.52 3.36 1.34
CA GLY A 358 -7.13 3.20 1.74
C GLY A 358 -6.58 4.47 2.39
N GLY A 359 -5.62 4.31 3.30
CA GLY A 359 -5.02 5.45 4.01
C GLY A 359 -4.34 6.46 3.08
N ALA A 360 -3.84 6.01 1.93
CA ALA A 360 -3.20 6.82 0.90
C ALA A 360 -4.16 7.29 -0.20
N ILE A 361 -5.44 6.86 -0.17
CA ILE A 361 -6.41 7.18 -1.21
C ILE A 361 -7.19 8.42 -0.76
N LYS A 362 -6.75 9.59 -1.22
CA LYS A 362 -7.27 10.89 -0.81
C LYS A 362 -7.51 11.82 -2.00
N GLY A 363 -8.62 12.57 -1.95
CA GLY A 363 -9.02 13.56 -2.94
C GLY A 363 -10.17 13.11 -3.84
N ASP A 364 -10.64 14.07 -4.66
CA ASP A 364 -11.85 13.90 -5.48
C ASP A 364 -11.62 13.01 -6.71
N VAL A 365 -10.43 13.08 -7.34
CA VAL A 365 -10.13 12.30 -8.55
C VAL A 365 -9.02 11.29 -8.23
N ARG A 366 -9.31 10.40 -7.29
CA ARG A 366 -8.38 9.37 -6.81
C ARG A 366 -9.09 8.04 -6.66
N ALA A 367 -8.62 7.04 -7.36
CA ALA A 367 -9.14 5.67 -7.27
C ALA A 367 -7.99 4.66 -7.18
N ASP A 368 -8.22 3.58 -6.45
CA ASP A 368 -7.32 2.43 -6.35
C ASP A 368 -8.11 1.18 -6.76
N LEU A 369 -7.77 0.59 -7.91
CA LEU A 369 -8.56 -0.48 -8.53
C LEU A 369 -8.15 -1.84 -7.93
N TYR A 370 -9.12 -2.57 -7.40
CA TYR A 370 -8.90 -3.95 -6.95
C TYR A 370 -8.79 -4.89 -8.15
N LEU A 371 -7.67 -5.59 -8.30
CA LEU A 371 -7.41 -6.46 -9.46
C LEU A 371 -7.61 -7.95 -9.16
N GLY A 372 -7.85 -8.34 -7.91
CA GLY A 372 -8.05 -9.73 -7.55
C GLY A 372 -6.96 -10.29 -6.64
N ARG A 373 -6.80 -11.60 -6.64
CA ARG A 373 -5.89 -12.35 -5.75
C ARG A 373 -4.67 -12.87 -6.49
N GLY A 374 -3.58 -13.02 -5.76
CA GLY A 374 -2.40 -13.77 -6.18
C GLY A 374 -1.43 -13.03 -7.09
N PRO A 375 -0.41 -13.76 -7.61
CA PRO A 375 0.76 -13.15 -8.25
C PRO A 375 0.44 -12.38 -9.54
N GLN A 376 -0.52 -12.87 -10.35
CA GLN A 376 -0.87 -12.23 -11.62
C GLN A 376 -1.52 -10.86 -11.37
N ALA A 377 -2.48 -10.78 -10.44
CA ALA A 377 -3.09 -9.52 -10.02
C ALA A 377 -2.04 -8.56 -9.43
N GLY A 378 -1.09 -9.10 -8.66
CA GLY A 378 0.02 -8.33 -8.10
C GLY A 378 0.97 -7.76 -9.15
N ALA A 379 1.31 -8.55 -10.16
CA ALA A 379 2.17 -8.12 -11.26
C ALA A 379 1.55 -6.97 -12.07
N GLU A 380 0.23 -7.00 -12.28
CA GLU A 380 -0.50 -5.90 -12.92
C GLU A 380 -0.62 -4.69 -11.97
N ALA A 381 -1.05 -4.91 -10.73
CA ALA A 381 -1.28 -3.84 -9.75
C ALA A 381 -0.03 -2.97 -9.53
N GLY A 382 1.14 -3.58 -9.44
CA GLY A 382 2.42 -2.89 -9.27
C GLY A 382 2.81 -1.95 -10.42
N ARG A 383 2.10 -2.00 -11.53
CA ARG A 383 2.36 -1.22 -12.75
C ARG A 383 1.27 -0.19 -13.07
N VAL A 384 0.16 -0.18 -12.32
CA VAL A 384 -0.92 0.78 -12.53
C VAL A 384 -0.60 2.09 -11.81
N ARG A 385 -0.23 3.08 -12.60
CA ARG A 385 -0.06 4.48 -12.19
C ARG A 385 -0.46 5.37 -13.36
N HIS A 386 -1.76 5.55 -13.52
CA HIS A 386 -2.36 6.16 -14.70
C HIS A 386 -2.99 7.50 -14.36
N ALA A 387 -2.86 8.46 -15.26
CA ALA A 387 -3.66 9.68 -15.21
C ALA A 387 -5.13 9.32 -15.35
N LEU A 388 -5.97 9.88 -14.47
CA LEU A 388 -7.37 9.50 -14.31
C LEU A 388 -8.30 10.67 -14.60
N ARG A 389 -9.29 10.42 -15.46
CA ARG A 389 -10.56 11.14 -15.50
C ARG A 389 -11.62 10.28 -14.81
N LEU A 390 -12.39 10.90 -13.97
CA LEU A 390 -13.40 10.21 -13.18
C LEU A 390 -14.78 10.82 -13.45
N TYR A 391 -15.73 9.94 -13.73
CA TYR A 391 -17.14 10.33 -13.92
C TYR A 391 -18.01 9.52 -12.96
N ARG A 392 -18.93 10.19 -12.28
CA ARG A 392 -19.90 9.55 -11.40
C ARG A 392 -21.16 9.24 -12.17
N LEU A 393 -21.72 8.06 -11.99
CA LEU A 393 -23.07 7.75 -12.46
C LEU A 393 -24.07 8.12 -11.35
N VAL A 394 -24.85 9.15 -11.62
CA VAL A 394 -25.86 9.66 -10.70
C VAL A 394 -27.21 9.05 -11.07
N PRO A 395 -27.97 8.47 -10.11
CA PRO A 395 -29.30 7.95 -10.40
C PRO A 395 -30.22 9.03 -11.01
N THR A 396 -30.95 8.64 -12.05
CA THR A 396 -32.06 9.48 -12.56
C THR A 396 -33.21 9.50 -11.55
N PRO A 397 -34.02 10.58 -11.49
CA PRO A 397 -35.17 10.71 -10.58
C PRO A 397 -36.18 9.56 -10.65
#